data_6ecf9fc39395f1416b8f20d5e7db5952
#
_entry.id   6ecf9fc39395f1416b8f20d5e7db5952
#
_cell.length_a   1.000
_cell.length_b   1.000
_cell.length_c   1.000
_cell.angle_alpha   90.00
_cell.angle_beta   90.00
_cell.angle_gamma   90.00
#
_symmetry.space_group_name_H-M   'P 1'
#
loop_
_entity.id
_entity.type
_entity.pdbx_description
1 polymer ?
#
loop_
_entity_poly.entity_id
_entity_poly.type
_entity_poly.pdbx_seq_one_letter_code
_entity_poly.pdbx_strand_id
1 'polypeptide(L)'
;MARQEINGRPIIWRPQPRQAAFMRRSEDEALYGGAAGGGKSDALVIEALRQVDVPNYRALILRKTFPQLRELIDKTMQYYKPVFPKARYNASNHCWTFPSGAKIYFGSMFRAQDKYNYQGQQFDFIGVDELTHFTWEEYSYLMSRNRPSGPGTQVYIRATANPGGIGHGWVKARFITPAPPGTRMVQLVDVKKPDGTVEKLRRTRVFIPSTIFDNPALLKNDPGYLNNLASLPEAEKQALLYGSWDSFSGQVFTEWRNDPAHYEDQRWTHVIKPFRIPVHWKIWRGYDFGYSRPFSVGWYAADEEGRLYRIKELYGCTGTPNEGLKKDPVEQARRIREAEENDPMLKDRVIQGVADPAIFNESQGESIARMQEKHPYYLVWHPGDHTRLAGKMQMHYRLAFNAEGRPMLQVFDTCKHFIRTIPNLVYDESNVEDIDSDQEDHIYDECRYVLMENPISPRQIQKETVLRDDPLDLDKRKSRTHVMRV
;
A
#
# COMPACT_ATOMS: atom_id res chain seq x y z
N MET A 1 -4.30 -3.48 -47.56
CA MET A 1 -3.34 -2.46 -47.06
C MET A 1 -1.98 -3.08 -46.98
N ALA A 2 -0.94 -2.50 -47.60
CA ALA A 2 0.41 -2.97 -47.51
C ALA A 2 0.86 -2.94 -46.05
N ARG A 3 1.39 -4.05 -45.50
CA ARG A 3 1.96 -4.08 -44.15
C ARG A 3 3.18 -3.17 -44.14
N GLN A 4 3.18 -2.15 -43.26
CA GLN A 4 4.37 -1.32 -43.05
C GLN A 4 5.45 -2.17 -42.40
N GLU A 5 6.69 -2.04 -42.89
CA GLU A 5 7.84 -2.78 -42.37
C GLU A 5 8.97 -1.83 -41.94
N ILE A 6 9.71 -2.25 -40.93
CA ILE A 6 10.95 -1.58 -40.51
C ILE A 6 12.01 -2.69 -40.41
N ASN A 7 13.12 -2.53 -41.11
CA ASN A 7 14.23 -3.49 -41.15
C ASN A 7 13.75 -4.92 -41.51
N GLY A 8 12.82 -5.04 -42.46
CA GLY A 8 12.28 -6.32 -42.92
C GLY A 8 11.33 -7.01 -41.92
N ARG A 9 10.93 -6.32 -40.87
CA ARG A 9 9.95 -6.81 -39.89
C ARG A 9 8.64 -6.04 -39.98
N PRO A 10 7.47 -6.71 -39.93
CA PRO A 10 6.18 -6.03 -39.98
C PRO A 10 5.93 -5.23 -38.72
N ILE A 11 5.36 -4.02 -38.89
CA ILE A 11 4.87 -3.23 -37.74
C ILE A 11 3.51 -3.77 -37.35
N ILE A 12 3.44 -4.45 -36.21
CA ILE A 12 2.23 -5.04 -35.67
C ILE A 12 1.60 -4.23 -34.53
N TRP A 13 2.38 -3.34 -33.92
CA TRP A 13 1.97 -2.55 -32.77
C TRP A 13 2.65 -1.18 -32.78
N ARG A 14 1.95 -0.16 -32.33
CA ARG A 14 2.48 1.20 -32.13
C ARG A 14 2.10 1.69 -30.72
N PRO A 15 3.07 2.24 -29.96
CA PRO A 15 2.78 2.75 -28.64
C PRO A 15 1.89 3.97 -28.70
N GLN A 16 0.91 4.03 -27.83
CA GLN A 16 0.18 5.25 -27.50
C GLN A 16 1.13 6.24 -26.79
N PRO A 17 0.79 7.55 -26.72
CA PRO A 17 1.72 8.57 -26.19
C PRO A 17 2.28 8.25 -24.79
N ARG A 18 1.45 7.76 -23.87
CA ARG A 18 1.88 7.38 -22.52
C ARG A 18 2.72 6.11 -22.49
N GLN A 19 2.38 5.12 -23.31
CA GLN A 19 3.20 3.93 -23.48
C GLN A 19 4.59 4.31 -24.04
N ALA A 20 4.62 5.20 -25.03
CA ALA A 20 5.87 5.71 -25.58
C ALA A 20 6.71 6.49 -24.53
N ALA A 21 6.05 7.27 -23.67
CA ALA A 21 6.71 7.97 -22.58
C ALA A 21 7.34 6.99 -21.57
N PHE A 22 6.63 5.89 -21.22
CA PHE A 22 7.15 4.82 -20.37
C PHE A 22 8.34 4.09 -21.03
N MET A 23 8.20 3.69 -22.29
CA MET A 23 9.22 2.93 -23.01
C MET A 23 10.51 3.73 -23.29
N ARG A 24 10.44 5.07 -23.30
CA ARG A 24 11.62 5.94 -23.48
C ARG A 24 12.43 6.14 -22.19
N ARG A 25 11.99 5.60 -21.06
CA ARG A 25 12.66 5.82 -19.77
C ARG A 25 13.97 5.04 -19.69
N SER A 26 14.99 5.71 -19.15
CA SER A 26 16.33 5.16 -18.97
C SER A 26 16.68 4.90 -17.49
N GLU A 27 15.74 5.14 -16.58
CA GLU A 27 15.91 4.88 -15.17
C GLU A 27 16.00 3.36 -14.89
N ASP A 28 16.68 3.00 -13.81
CA ASP A 28 16.84 1.61 -13.38
C ASP A 28 15.49 0.94 -13.12
N GLU A 29 14.51 1.70 -12.63
CA GLU A 29 13.15 1.25 -12.39
C GLU A 29 12.14 2.25 -12.97
N ALA A 30 11.15 1.76 -13.72
CA ALA A 30 10.01 2.60 -14.13
C ALA A 30 8.70 1.86 -13.86
N LEU A 31 7.77 2.58 -13.21
CA LEU A 31 6.39 2.14 -12.98
C LEU A 31 5.46 2.84 -13.97
N TYR A 32 4.69 2.07 -14.73
CA TYR A 32 3.59 2.54 -15.56
C TYR A 32 2.28 2.13 -14.89
N GLY A 33 1.61 3.08 -14.22
CA GLY A 33 0.53 2.75 -13.30
C GLY A 33 -0.61 3.74 -13.28
N GLY A 34 -1.74 3.34 -12.70
CA GLY A 34 -2.95 4.13 -12.57
C GLY A 34 -4.19 3.38 -13.03
N ALA A 35 -5.09 4.04 -13.78
CA ALA A 35 -6.38 3.50 -14.19
C ALA A 35 -6.27 2.21 -15.02
N ALA A 36 -7.36 1.43 -15.05
CA ALA A 36 -7.51 0.29 -15.93
C ALA A 36 -7.57 0.74 -17.43
N GLY A 37 -7.35 -0.18 -18.36
CA GLY A 37 -7.51 0.08 -19.79
C GLY A 37 -6.40 0.93 -20.44
N GLY A 38 -5.41 1.39 -19.71
CA GLY A 38 -4.32 2.25 -20.24
C GLY A 38 -3.27 1.54 -21.11
N GLY A 39 -3.45 0.25 -21.45
CA GLY A 39 -2.54 -0.53 -22.30
C GLY A 39 -1.20 -0.87 -21.62
N LYS A 40 -1.19 -0.99 -20.28
CA LYS A 40 0.01 -1.21 -19.47
C LYS A 40 0.70 -2.53 -19.79
N SER A 41 -0.03 -3.63 -19.77
CA SER A 41 0.49 -4.98 -19.99
C SER A 41 1.04 -5.15 -21.42
N ASP A 42 0.42 -4.51 -22.42
CA ASP A 42 0.96 -4.51 -23.79
C ASP A 42 2.30 -3.81 -23.87
N ALA A 43 2.44 -2.65 -23.24
CA ALA A 43 3.72 -1.94 -23.18
C ALA A 43 4.81 -2.78 -22.51
N LEU A 44 4.45 -3.50 -21.42
CA LEU A 44 5.40 -4.35 -20.68
C LEU A 44 5.92 -5.52 -21.52
N VAL A 45 5.02 -6.25 -22.20
CA VAL A 45 5.43 -7.41 -23.03
C VAL A 45 6.22 -6.97 -24.26
N ILE A 46 5.90 -5.82 -24.84
CA ILE A 46 6.68 -5.26 -25.96
C ILE A 46 8.05 -4.74 -25.50
N GLU A 47 8.13 -4.14 -24.30
CA GLU A 47 9.41 -3.67 -23.75
C GLU A 47 10.43 -4.80 -23.57
N ALA A 48 9.97 -6.00 -23.22
CA ALA A 48 10.83 -7.19 -23.09
C ALA A 48 11.53 -7.59 -24.42
N LEU A 49 11.01 -7.16 -25.57
CA LEU A 49 11.63 -7.39 -26.88
C LEU A 49 12.84 -6.50 -27.16
N ARG A 50 13.08 -5.44 -26.38
CA ARG A 50 14.06 -4.39 -26.70
C ARG A 50 15.46 -4.92 -26.99
N GLN A 51 15.86 -6.01 -26.37
CA GLN A 51 17.21 -6.55 -26.45
C GLN A 51 17.25 -7.99 -26.99
N VAL A 52 16.19 -8.49 -27.62
CA VAL A 52 16.12 -9.89 -28.09
C VAL A 52 17.08 -10.19 -29.27
N ASP A 53 17.66 -9.19 -29.88
CA ASP A 53 18.71 -9.36 -30.91
C ASP A 53 20.13 -9.44 -30.30
N VAL A 54 20.28 -9.17 -28.97
CA VAL A 54 21.55 -9.29 -28.26
C VAL A 54 21.72 -10.75 -27.79
N PRO A 55 22.83 -11.42 -28.13
CA PRO A 55 23.11 -12.75 -27.65
C PRO A 55 23.13 -12.83 -26.12
N ASN A 56 22.61 -13.94 -25.58
CA ASN A 56 22.53 -14.22 -24.14
C ASN A 56 21.56 -13.31 -23.33
N TYR A 57 20.86 -12.36 -23.96
CA TYR A 57 19.84 -11.57 -23.27
C TYR A 57 18.80 -12.48 -22.59
N ARG A 58 18.52 -12.17 -21.33
CA ARG A 58 17.53 -12.89 -20.51
C ARG A 58 16.55 -11.90 -19.91
N ALA A 59 15.28 -12.07 -20.25
CA ALA A 59 14.17 -11.32 -19.66
C ALA A 59 13.30 -12.24 -18.80
N LEU A 60 12.70 -11.69 -17.76
CA LEU A 60 11.68 -12.33 -16.93
C LEU A 60 10.45 -11.44 -16.87
N ILE A 61 9.28 -11.98 -17.17
CA ILE A 61 7.98 -11.32 -16.97
C ILE A 61 7.23 -12.09 -15.89
N LEU A 62 6.71 -11.35 -14.90
CA LEU A 62 6.05 -11.91 -13.71
C LEU A 62 4.63 -11.37 -13.53
N ARG A 63 3.76 -12.26 -13.06
CA ARG A 63 2.50 -11.93 -12.36
C ARG A 63 2.40 -12.72 -11.06
N LYS A 64 1.47 -12.34 -10.17
CA LYS A 64 1.33 -12.99 -8.87
C LYS A 64 1.01 -14.47 -8.99
N THR A 65 0.11 -14.86 -9.91
CA THR A 65 -0.28 -16.25 -10.13
C THR A 65 -0.07 -16.68 -11.56
N PHE A 66 0.12 -17.99 -11.77
CA PHE A 66 0.30 -18.55 -13.11
C PHE A 66 -0.95 -18.42 -13.99
N PRO A 67 -2.19 -18.65 -13.51
CA PRO A 67 -3.39 -18.40 -14.31
C PRO A 67 -3.47 -16.97 -14.90
N GLN A 68 -3.04 -15.99 -14.15
CA GLN A 68 -2.99 -14.58 -14.60
C GLN A 68 -1.94 -14.35 -15.72
N LEU A 69 -0.87 -15.14 -15.76
CA LEU A 69 0.16 -15.05 -16.81
C LEU A 69 -0.32 -15.50 -18.18
N ARG A 70 -1.36 -16.34 -18.27
CA ARG A 70 -1.86 -16.86 -19.55
C ARG A 70 -2.20 -15.74 -20.51
N GLU A 71 -2.89 -14.71 -20.04
CA GLU A 71 -3.23 -13.55 -20.87
C GLU A 71 -1.99 -12.85 -21.46
N LEU A 72 -0.93 -12.70 -20.66
CA LEU A 72 0.33 -12.11 -21.13
C LEU A 72 1.02 -12.99 -22.15
N ILE A 73 1.03 -14.32 -21.94
CA ILE A 73 1.59 -15.28 -22.87
C ILE A 73 0.83 -15.23 -24.20
N ASP A 74 -0.51 -15.22 -24.17
CA ASP A 74 -1.36 -15.12 -25.36
C ASP A 74 -1.10 -13.83 -26.14
N LYS A 75 -0.94 -12.70 -25.45
CA LYS A 75 -0.51 -11.44 -26.07
C LYS A 75 0.84 -11.57 -26.77
N THR A 76 1.80 -12.26 -26.15
CA THR A 76 3.10 -12.48 -26.80
C THR A 76 3.01 -13.37 -28.04
N MET A 77 2.09 -14.36 -28.08
CA MET A 77 1.82 -15.15 -29.29
C MET A 77 1.35 -14.25 -30.44
N GLN A 78 0.51 -13.25 -30.14
CA GLN A 78 0.02 -12.30 -31.14
C GLN A 78 1.11 -11.33 -31.60
N TYR A 79 2.01 -10.89 -30.72
CA TYR A 79 3.00 -9.87 -31.04
C TYR A 79 4.35 -10.43 -31.49
N TYR A 80 4.87 -11.49 -30.83
CA TYR A 80 6.23 -11.96 -31.09
C TYR A 80 6.32 -12.80 -32.36
N LYS A 81 5.36 -13.72 -32.56
CA LYS A 81 5.40 -14.65 -33.67
C LYS A 81 5.40 -14.00 -35.06
N PRO A 82 4.59 -12.97 -35.33
CA PRO A 82 4.61 -12.29 -36.64
C PRO A 82 5.91 -11.52 -36.92
N VAL A 83 6.55 -10.97 -35.86
CA VAL A 83 7.79 -10.17 -35.99
C VAL A 83 9.03 -11.05 -36.01
N PHE A 84 8.99 -12.16 -35.27
CA PHE A 84 10.07 -13.13 -35.13
C PHE A 84 9.59 -14.54 -35.50
N PRO A 85 9.38 -14.85 -36.80
CA PRO A 85 8.80 -16.14 -37.21
C PRO A 85 9.63 -17.36 -36.79
N LYS A 86 10.94 -17.17 -36.61
CA LYS A 86 11.89 -18.23 -36.19
C LYS A 86 11.96 -18.37 -34.66
N ALA A 87 11.37 -17.46 -33.88
CA ALA A 87 11.31 -17.59 -32.43
C ALA A 87 10.36 -18.76 -32.04
N ARG A 88 10.73 -19.46 -30.98
CA ARG A 88 10.01 -20.64 -30.48
C ARG A 88 9.57 -20.42 -29.04
N TYR A 89 8.33 -20.74 -28.74
CA TYR A 89 7.81 -20.77 -27.38
C TYR A 89 7.81 -22.22 -26.88
N ASN A 90 8.40 -22.44 -25.71
CA ASN A 90 8.34 -23.70 -25.00
C ASN A 90 7.31 -23.59 -23.86
N ALA A 91 6.20 -24.32 -23.99
CA ALA A 91 5.09 -24.27 -23.04
C ALA A 91 5.44 -24.94 -21.70
N SER A 92 6.33 -25.93 -21.66
CA SER A 92 6.74 -26.60 -20.42
C SER A 92 7.61 -25.71 -19.53
N ASN A 93 8.48 -24.90 -20.16
CA ASN A 93 9.40 -24.02 -19.47
C ASN A 93 8.91 -22.57 -19.47
N HIS A 94 7.73 -22.30 -20.04
CA HIS A 94 7.15 -20.96 -20.18
C HIS A 94 8.15 -19.93 -20.70
N CYS A 95 8.80 -20.22 -21.84
CA CYS A 95 9.94 -19.47 -22.32
C CYS A 95 9.93 -19.30 -23.84
N TRP A 96 10.10 -18.07 -24.30
CA TRP A 96 10.46 -17.76 -25.68
C TRP A 96 11.96 -17.85 -25.88
N THR A 97 12.38 -18.50 -26.97
CA THR A 97 13.78 -18.50 -27.45
C THR A 97 13.84 -17.86 -28.82
N PHE A 98 14.70 -16.86 -28.97
CA PHE A 98 14.90 -16.09 -30.20
C PHE A 98 16.13 -16.61 -31.00
N PRO A 99 16.22 -16.30 -32.31
CA PRO A 99 17.35 -16.73 -33.15
C PRO A 99 18.73 -16.31 -32.65
N SER A 100 18.82 -15.17 -31.95
CA SER A 100 20.04 -14.67 -31.31
C SER A 100 20.53 -15.52 -30.12
N GLY A 101 19.67 -16.43 -29.60
CA GLY A 101 19.89 -17.11 -28.33
C GLY A 101 19.23 -16.42 -27.12
N ALA A 102 18.71 -15.20 -27.31
CA ALA A 102 17.97 -14.47 -26.27
C ALA A 102 16.73 -15.25 -25.80
N LYS A 103 16.37 -15.07 -24.53
CA LYS A 103 15.24 -15.77 -23.90
C LYS A 103 14.37 -14.81 -23.10
N ILE A 104 13.05 -15.00 -23.19
CA ILE A 104 12.06 -14.33 -22.33
C ILE A 104 11.29 -15.40 -21.57
N TYR A 105 11.43 -15.39 -20.25
CA TYR A 105 10.79 -16.32 -19.32
C TYR A 105 9.52 -15.67 -18.73
N PHE A 106 8.54 -16.53 -18.42
CA PHE A 106 7.34 -16.16 -17.68
C PHE A 106 7.31 -16.89 -16.35
N GLY A 107 7.07 -16.17 -15.27
CA GLY A 107 7.08 -16.73 -13.93
C GLY A 107 6.02 -16.12 -13.01
N SER A 108 5.79 -16.79 -11.89
CA SER A 108 4.87 -16.32 -10.86
C SER A 108 5.47 -16.49 -9.46
N MET A 109 4.92 -15.75 -8.50
CA MET A 109 5.24 -15.89 -7.07
C MET A 109 3.92 -15.82 -6.27
N PHE A 110 3.24 -16.95 -6.16
CA PHE A 110 1.98 -17.05 -5.43
C PHE A 110 2.21 -16.94 -3.91
N ARG A 111 3.21 -17.67 -3.41
CA ARG A 111 3.61 -17.65 -1.99
C ARG A 111 4.93 -16.89 -1.81
N ALA A 112 5.15 -16.32 -0.63
CA ALA A 112 6.37 -15.59 -0.30
C ALA A 112 7.66 -16.39 -0.55
N GLN A 113 7.63 -17.72 -0.33
CA GLN A 113 8.77 -18.62 -0.59
C GLN A 113 9.05 -18.87 -2.07
N ASP A 114 8.11 -18.60 -2.98
CA ASP A 114 8.30 -18.84 -4.43
C ASP A 114 9.39 -17.92 -5.01
N LYS A 115 9.75 -16.83 -4.31
CA LYS A 115 10.90 -16.00 -4.68
C LYS A 115 12.20 -16.81 -4.80
N TYR A 116 12.35 -17.89 -4.03
CA TYR A 116 13.53 -18.75 -4.06
C TYR A 116 13.62 -19.60 -5.34
N ASN A 117 12.54 -19.76 -6.11
CA ASN A 117 12.56 -20.37 -7.43
C ASN A 117 13.48 -19.62 -8.41
N TYR A 118 13.74 -18.33 -8.13
CA TYR A 118 14.65 -17.47 -8.91
C TYR A 118 16.07 -17.42 -8.34
N GLN A 119 16.36 -18.19 -7.30
CA GLN A 119 17.70 -18.25 -6.69
C GLN A 119 18.72 -18.78 -7.73
N GLY A 120 19.89 -18.14 -7.78
CA GLY A 120 20.93 -18.49 -8.75
C GLY A 120 20.71 -17.98 -10.17
N GLN A 121 19.50 -17.50 -10.49
CA GLN A 121 19.20 -16.95 -11.81
C GLN A 121 19.62 -15.47 -11.94
N GLN A 122 19.77 -15.01 -13.18
CA GLN A 122 20.07 -13.62 -13.52
C GLN A 122 19.28 -13.18 -14.74
N PHE A 123 18.81 -11.93 -14.71
CA PHE A 123 17.99 -11.36 -15.77
C PHE A 123 18.42 -9.92 -16.05
N ASP A 124 18.60 -9.58 -17.32
CA ASP A 124 18.88 -8.22 -17.77
C ASP A 124 17.63 -7.34 -17.66
N PHE A 125 16.49 -7.93 -17.99
CA PHE A 125 15.20 -7.27 -17.87
C PHE A 125 14.29 -8.05 -16.92
N ILE A 126 13.65 -7.34 -16.00
CA ILE A 126 12.55 -7.89 -15.18
C ILE A 126 11.33 -7.02 -15.41
N GLY A 127 10.26 -7.63 -15.93
CA GLY A 127 8.94 -7.04 -16.08
C GLY A 127 8.00 -7.56 -15.02
N VAL A 128 7.46 -6.71 -14.16
CA VAL A 128 6.47 -7.11 -13.15
C VAL A 128 5.14 -6.50 -13.51
N ASP A 129 4.17 -7.33 -13.89
CA ASP A 129 2.81 -6.88 -14.17
C ASP A 129 1.96 -6.99 -12.89
N GLU A 130 1.13 -5.98 -12.65
CA GLU A 130 0.35 -5.80 -11.42
C GLU A 130 1.24 -5.80 -10.15
N LEU A 131 2.21 -4.87 -10.11
CA LEU A 131 3.20 -4.77 -9.03
C LEU A 131 2.59 -4.67 -7.64
N THR A 132 1.41 -4.07 -7.52
CA THR A 132 0.68 -3.93 -6.25
C THR A 132 0.18 -5.26 -5.66
N HIS A 133 0.25 -6.36 -6.40
CA HIS A 133 -0.05 -7.69 -5.88
C HIS A 133 1.16 -8.35 -5.19
N PHE A 134 2.34 -7.73 -5.25
CA PHE A 134 3.57 -8.26 -4.65
C PHE A 134 3.92 -7.50 -3.37
N THR A 135 4.44 -8.24 -2.39
CA THR A 135 5.04 -7.63 -1.21
C THR A 135 6.36 -6.94 -1.55
N TRP A 136 6.81 -6.01 -0.69
CA TRP A 136 8.14 -5.41 -0.85
C TRP A 136 9.26 -6.45 -0.81
N GLU A 137 9.13 -7.47 0.03
CA GLU A 137 10.11 -8.55 0.18
C GLU A 137 10.28 -9.35 -1.13
N GLU A 138 9.19 -9.69 -1.80
CA GLU A 138 9.20 -10.37 -3.09
C GLU A 138 9.86 -9.51 -4.18
N TYR A 139 9.47 -8.24 -4.26
CA TYR A 139 10.02 -7.32 -5.26
C TYR A 139 11.50 -7.02 -5.02
N SER A 140 11.91 -6.76 -3.78
CA SER A 140 13.31 -6.48 -3.44
C SER A 140 14.22 -7.69 -3.69
N TYR A 141 13.70 -8.91 -3.49
CA TYR A 141 14.43 -10.13 -3.86
C TYR A 141 14.66 -10.21 -5.38
N LEU A 142 13.66 -9.88 -6.20
CA LEU A 142 13.80 -9.82 -7.66
C LEU A 142 14.84 -8.77 -8.10
N MET A 143 14.90 -7.62 -7.42
CA MET A 143 15.93 -6.62 -7.70
C MET A 143 17.34 -7.20 -7.59
N SER A 144 17.58 -8.13 -6.66
CA SER A 144 18.89 -8.81 -6.52
C SER A 144 19.19 -9.79 -7.67
N ARG A 145 18.18 -10.18 -8.45
CA ARG A 145 18.32 -11.03 -9.65
C ARG A 145 18.51 -10.21 -10.92
N ASN A 146 18.29 -8.91 -10.89
CA ASN A 146 18.45 -8.01 -12.02
C ASN A 146 19.92 -7.64 -12.18
N ARG A 147 20.64 -8.41 -12.98
CA ARG A 147 22.07 -8.31 -13.24
C ARG A 147 22.41 -8.80 -14.65
N PRO A 148 23.52 -8.37 -15.26
CA PRO A 148 23.87 -8.69 -16.63
C PRO A 148 23.98 -10.22 -16.85
N SER A 149 23.36 -10.72 -17.92
CA SER A 149 23.51 -12.12 -18.37
C SER A 149 24.68 -12.29 -19.33
N GLY A 150 25.18 -11.22 -19.93
CA GLY A 150 26.29 -11.22 -20.89
C GLY A 150 26.72 -9.82 -21.30
N PRO A 151 27.75 -9.70 -22.10
CA PRO A 151 28.21 -8.40 -22.60
C PRO A 151 27.17 -7.78 -23.55
N GLY A 152 27.07 -6.44 -23.54
CA GLY A 152 26.21 -5.66 -24.44
C GLY A 152 24.75 -5.55 -24.00
N THR A 153 24.35 -6.16 -22.88
CA THR A 153 23.02 -6.03 -22.33
C THR A 153 22.91 -4.83 -21.37
N GLN A 154 21.72 -4.21 -21.34
CA GLN A 154 21.34 -3.20 -20.35
C GLN A 154 20.44 -3.84 -19.29
N VAL A 155 20.66 -3.48 -18.04
CA VAL A 155 19.96 -4.03 -16.88
C VAL A 155 18.98 -3.02 -16.32
N TYR A 156 17.68 -3.38 -16.28
CA TYR A 156 16.64 -2.51 -15.74
C TYR A 156 15.35 -3.28 -15.41
N ILE A 157 14.49 -2.65 -14.61
CA ILE A 157 13.19 -3.17 -14.21
C ILE A 157 12.09 -2.28 -14.77
N ARG A 158 11.01 -2.90 -15.23
CA ARG A 158 9.78 -2.25 -15.63
C ARG A 158 8.62 -2.89 -14.90
N ALA A 159 7.71 -2.06 -14.41
CA ALA A 159 6.54 -2.56 -13.70
C ALA A 159 5.28 -1.85 -14.19
N THR A 160 4.16 -2.56 -14.07
CA THR A 160 2.83 -1.99 -14.26
C THR A 160 2.02 -2.18 -12.99
N ALA A 161 1.05 -1.31 -12.73
CA ALA A 161 0.14 -1.47 -11.59
C ALA A 161 -1.17 -0.71 -11.78
N ASN A 162 -2.23 -1.26 -11.18
CA ASN A 162 -3.40 -0.51 -10.75
C ASN A 162 -3.28 -0.21 -9.25
N PRO A 163 -3.95 0.84 -8.73
CA PRO A 163 -4.09 1.03 -7.29
C PRO A 163 -4.87 -0.14 -6.67
N GLY A 164 -4.48 -0.53 -5.44
CA GLY A 164 -5.08 -1.65 -4.70
C GLY A 164 -4.14 -2.83 -4.54
N GLY A 165 -4.53 -3.81 -3.71
CA GLY A 165 -3.74 -5.00 -3.39
C GLY A 165 -2.72 -4.80 -2.26
N ILE A 166 -2.16 -5.91 -1.78
CA ILE A 166 -1.27 -5.98 -0.61
C ILE A 166 -0.03 -5.07 -0.72
N GLY A 167 0.47 -4.85 -1.92
CA GLY A 167 1.65 -4.00 -2.18
C GLY A 167 1.32 -2.53 -2.40
N HIS A 168 0.04 -2.12 -2.37
CA HIS A 168 -0.37 -0.75 -2.67
C HIS A 168 0.46 0.29 -1.88
N GLY A 169 0.56 0.10 -0.56
CA GLY A 169 1.22 1.05 0.33
C GLY A 169 2.69 1.28 -0.01
N TRP A 170 3.47 0.22 -0.20
CA TRP A 170 4.89 0.36 -0.53
C TRP A 170 5.12 0.88 -1.96
N VAL A 171 4.27 0.49 -2.93
CA VAL A 171 4.35 1.01 -4.30
C VAL A 171 4.06 2.51 -4.32
N LYS A 172 3.02 2.95 -3.61
CA LYS A 172 2.67 4.37 -3.46
C LYS A 172 3.82 5.15 -2.82
N ALA A 173 4.36 4.65 -1.70
CA ALA A 173 5.47 5.29 -0.99
C ALA A 173 6.76 5.35 -1.83
N ARG A 174 7.01 4.34 -2.70
CA ARG A 174 8.21 4.27 -3.52
C ARG A 174 8.14 5.13 -4.79
N PHE A 175 7.01 5.11 -5.49
CA PHE A 175 6.92 5.66 -6.84
C PHE A 175 6.02 6.89 -6.96
N ILE A 176 4.98 7.02 -6.12
CA ILE A 176 3.93 8.03 -6.29
C ILE A 176 4.16 9.24 -5.39
N THR A 177 4.23 9.00 -4.06
CA THR A 177 4.33 10.06 -3.05
C THR A 177 5.61 10.91 -3.14
N PRO A 178 6.80 10.37 -3.49
CA PRO A 178 8.05 11.13 -3.37
C PRO A 178 8.22 12.25 -4.38
N ALA A 179 7.56 12.18 -5.55
CA ALA A 179 7.74 13.20 -6.59
C ALA A 179 6.55 13.23 -7.57
N PRO A 180 6.30 14.36 -8.26
CA PRO A 180 5.32 14.43 -9.32
C PRO A 180 5.57 13.41 -10.44
N PRO A 181 4.50 12.94 -11.13
CA PRO A 181 4.63 12.02 -12.25
C PRO A 181 5.63 12.47 -13.31
N GLY A 182 6.39 11.52 -13.87
CA GLY A 182 7.42 11.78 -14.89
C GLY A 182 8.74 12.30 -14.35
N THR A 183 8.82 12.62 -13.06
CA THR A 183 10.05 13.12 -12.42
C THR A 183 11.00 11.96 -12.12
N ARG A 184 12.27 12.12 -12.50
CA ARG A 184 13.33 11.18 -12.17
C ARG A 184 13.70 11.30 -10.70
N MET A 185 13.48 10.26 -9.95
CA MET A 185 13.90 10.16 -8.55
C MET A 185 15.26 9.49 -8.44
N VAL A 186 16.11 9.98 -7.55
CA VAL A 186 17.45 9.42 -7.30
C VAL A 186 17.52 8.99 -5.84
N GLN A 187 17.87 7.73 -5.63
CA GLN A 187 18.17 7.17 -4.31
C GLN A 187 19.67 6.88 -4.23
N LEU A 188 20.28 7.31 -3.14
CA LEU A 188 21.65 6.93 -2.80
C LEU A 188 21.57 5.79 -1.78
N VAL A 189 22.31 4.72 -2.03
CA VAL A 189 22.41 3.56 -1.14
C VAL A 189 23.86 3.45 -0.69
N ASP A 190 24.07 3.50 0.60
CA ASP A 190 25.39 3.34 1.20
C ASP A 190 25.79 1.86 1.23
N VAL A 191 26.89 1.51 0.58
CA VAL A 191 27.44 0.18 0.54
C VAL A 191 28.80 0.18 1.25
N LYS A 192 28.89 -0.54 2.37
CA LYS A 192 30.15 -0.71 3.08
C LYS A 192 31.00 -1.79 2.41
N LYS A 193 32.19 -1.40 1.94
CA LYS A 193 33.16 -2.30 1.34
C LYS A 193 33.92 -3.11 2.38
N PRO A 194 34.57 -4.23 1.99
CA PRO A 194 35.39 -5.03 2.90
C PRO A 194 36.53 -4.25 3.57
N ASP A 195 37.03 -3.22 2.92
CA ASP A 195 38.07 -2.32 3.44
C ASP A 195 37.55 -1.29 4.46
N GLY A 196 36.25 -1.31 4.77
CA GLY A 196 35.59 -0.40 5.70
C GLY A 196 35.12 0.92 5.08
N THR A 197 35.46 1.22 3.84
CA THR A 197 35.00 2.42 3.12
C THR A 197 33.52 2.30 2.77
N VAL A 198 32.81 3.44 2.72
CA VAL A 198 31.39 3.50 2.31
C VAL A 198 31.33 4.11 0.92
N GLU A 199 30.79 3.34 -0.02
CA GLU A 199 30.47 3.81 -1.36
C GLU A 199 29.00 4.13 -1.50
N LYS A 200 28.68 5.31 -2.05
CA LYS A 200 27.30 5.71 -2.35
C LYS A 200 26.93 5.27 -3.77
N LEU A 201 26.13 4.23 -3.87
CA LEU A 201 25.60 3.77 -5.14
C LEU A 201 24.31 4.50 -5.46
N ARG A 202 24.19 4.94 -6.71
CA ARG A 202 23.02 5.65 -7.23
C ARG A 202 22.05 4.66 -7.87
N ARG A 203 20.76 4.76 -7.51
CA ARG A 203 19.66 4.08 -8.19
C ARG A 203 18.59 5.07 -8.56
N THR A 204 18.03 4.93 -9.74
CA THR A 204 17.06 5.86 -10.32
C THR A 204 15.71 5.19 -10.54
N ARG A 205 14.62 5.93 -10.34
CA ARG A 205 13.28 5.44 -10.59
C ARG A 205 12.34 6.54 -11.07
N VAL A 206 11.24 6.16 -11.72
CA VAL A 206 10.25 7.09 -12.23
C VAL A 206 8.85 6.45 -12.22
N PHE A 207 7.84 7.28 -12.05
CA PHE A 207 6.44 6.94 -12.21
C PHE A 207 5.86 7.61 -13.46
N ILE A 208 5.18 6.84 -14.30
CA ILE A 208 4.42 7.32 -15.46
C ILE A 208 2.96 7.00 -15.22
N PRO A 209 2.06 8.00 -15.11
CA PRO A 209 0.64 7.76 -14.90
C PRO A 209 -0.03 7.23 -16.16
N SER A 210 -1.06 6.41 -15.95
CA SER A 210 -1.89 5.84 -17.01
C SER A 210 -3.37 6.00 -16.67
N THR A 211 -4.15 6.47 -17.62
CA THR A 211 -5.61 6.51 -17.56
C THR A 211 -6.20 5.81 -18.76
N ILE A 212 -7.51 5.48 -18.71
CA ILE A 212 -8.20 4.92 -19.86
C ILE A 212 -8.20 5.88 -21.07
N PHE A 213 -8.19 7.19 -20.81
CA PHE A 213 -8.17 8.24 -21.84
C PHE A 213 -6.83 8.30 -22.61
N ASP A 214 -5.78 7.69 -22.05
CA ASP A 214 -4.49 7.53 -22.72
C ASP A 214 -4.49 6.38 -23.77
N ASN A 215 -5.62 5.64 -23.88
CA ASN A 215 -5.79 4.53 -24.82
C ASN A 215 -7.02 4.74 -25.75
N PRO A 216 -6.96 5.70 -26.68
CA PRO A 216 -8.06 5.96 -27.62
C PRO A 216 -8.41 4.75 -28.50
N ALA A 217 -7.48 3.81 -28.72
CA ALA A 217 -7.76 2.59 -29.45
C ALA A 217 -8.79 1.71 -28.73
N LEU A 218 -8.67 1.56 -27.40
CA LEU A 218 -9.63 0.82 -26.59
C LEU A 218 -11.00 1.51 -26.61
N LEU A 219 -11.04 2.81 -26.36
CA LEU A 219 -12.30 3.58 -26.34
C LEU A 219 -13.04 3.56 -27.69
N LYS A 220 -12.30 3.50 -28.81
CA LYS A 220 -12.88 3.36 -30.14
C LYS A 220 -13.46 1.96 -30.39
N ASN A 221 -12.77 0.92 -29.89
CA ASN A 221 -13.16 -0.48 -30.12
C ASN A 221 -14.25 -0.93 -29.15
N ASP A 222 -14.26 -0.42 -27.93
CA ASP A 222 -15.23 -0.73 -26.88
C ASP A 222 -15.65 0.56 -26.13
N PRO A 223 -16.58 1.34 -26.67
CA PRO A 223 -17.09 2.52 -25.97
C PRO A 223 -17.84 2.17 -24.67
N GLY A 224 -18.37 0.94 -24.55
CA GLY A 224 -19.11 0.46 -23.39
C GLY A 224 -18.23 0.23 -22.17
N TYR A 225 -16.94 -0.02 -22.37
CA TYR A 225 -16.00 -0.26 -21.28
C TYR A 225 -15.92 0.91 -20.27
N LEU A 226 -16.02 2.15 -20.77
CA LEU A 226 -16.06 3.34 -19.91
C LEU A 226 -17.29 3.35 -18.99
N ASN A 227 -18.45 2.94 -19.51
CA ASN A 227 -19.69 2.84 -18.72
C ASN A 227 -19.55 1.77 -17.63
N ASN A 228 -18.91 0.64 -17.94
CA ASN A 228 -18.67 -0.42 -16.97
C ASN A 228 -17.81 0.10 -15.79
N LEU A 229 -16.72 0.82 -16.08
CA LEU A 229 -15.88 1.43 -15.04
C LEU A 229 -16.60 2.53 -14.24
N ALA A 230 -17.45 3.33 -14.91
CA ALA A 230 -18.22 4.39 -14.25
C ALA A 230 -19.31 3.85 -13.32
N SER A 231 -19.76 2.61 -13.53
CA SER A 231 -20.78 1.93 -12.72
C SER A 231 -20.23 1.23 -11.48
N LEU A 232 -18.90 1.19 -11.31
CA LEU A 232 -18.27 0.59 -10.15
C LEU A 232 -18.55 1.39 -8.85
N PRO A 233 -18.47 0.76 -7.68
CA PRO A 233 -18.46 1.47 -6.38
C PRO A 233 -17.45 2.60 -6.38
N GLU A 234 -17.71 3.68 -5.63
CA GLU A 234 -16.95 4.93 -5.74
C GLU A 234 -15.43 4.72 -5.55
N ALA A 235 -15.01 3.92 -4.57
CA ALA A 235 -13.58 3.64 -4.33
C ALA A 235 -12.92 2.94 -5.53
N GLU A 236 -13.58 1.94 -6.11
CA GLU A 236 -13.09 1.24 -7.30
C GLU A 236 -13.10 2.13 -8.54
N LYS A 237 -14.12 2.95 -8.71
CA LYS A 237 -14.20 3.93 -9.77
C LYS A 237 -13.06 4.95 -9.69
N GLN A 238 -12.76 5.48 -8.49
CA GLN A 238 -11.61 6.37 -8.28
C GLN A 238 -10.28 5.70 -8.63
N ALA A 239 -10.11 4.44 -8.26
CA ALA A 239 -8.90 3.68 -8.56
C ALA A 239 -8.80 3.30 -10.05
N LEU A 240 -9.84 2.65 -10.60
CA LEU A 240 -9.78 1.99 -11.90
C LEU A 240 -10.12 2.91 -13.08
N LEU A 241 -10.98 3.92 -12.88
CA LEU A 241 -11.32 4.90 -13.91
C LEU A 241 -10.38 6.10 -13.90
N TYR A 242 -10.15 6.67 -12.71
CA TYR A 242 -9.36 7.90 -12.57
C TYR A 242 -7.90 7.65 -12.19
N GLY A 243 -7.56 6.43 -11.77
CA GLY A 243 -6.18 6.07 -11.39
C GLY A 243 -5.73 6.68 -10.07
N SER A 244 -6.67 6.97 -9.17
CA SER A 244 -6.37 7.51 -7.85
C SER A 244 -5.61 6.50 -6.99
N TRP A 245 -4.54 6.96 -6.35
CA TRP A 245 -3.76 6.19 -5.39
C TRP A 245 -4.18 6.45 -3.94
N ASP A 246 -5.22 7.26 -3.73
CA ASP A 246 -5.74 7.59 -2.38
C ASP A 246 -7.00 6.80 -2.04
N SER A 247 -7.62 6.14 -3.03
CA SER A 247 -8.82 5.32 -2.88
C SER A 247 -8.71 4.09 -3.77
N PHE A 248 -8.98 2.90 -3.23
CA PHE A 248 -8.85 1.65 -3.98
C PHE A 248 -9.74 0.54 -3.42
N SER A 249 -10.02 -0.47 -4.24
CA SER A 249 -10.78 -1.66 -3.84
C SER A 249 -10.04 -2.48 -2.79
N GLY A 250 -10.77 -2.97 -1.78
CA GLY A 250 -10.21 -3.75 -0.68
C GLY A 250 -9.59 -2.91 0.45
N GLN A 251 -9.68 -1.59 0.39
CA GLN A 251 -9.27 -0.72 1.50
C GLN A 251 -10.16 -0.97 2.73
N VAL A 252 -9.54 -1.21 3.90
CA VAL A 252 -10.29 -1.49 5.13
C VAL A 252 -10.95 -0.23 5.67
N PHE A 253 -10.18 0.84 5.87
CA PHE A 253 -10.65 2.07 6.52
C PHE A 253 -10.95 3.17 5.49
N THR A 254 -12.09 3.04 4.81
CA THR A 254 -12.56 3.99 3.78
C THR A 254 -13.01 5.33 4.35
N GLU A 255 -13.26 5.40 5.66
CA GLU A 255 -13.61 6.62 6.39
C GLU A 255 -12.40 7.56 6.56
N TRP A 256 -11.18 7.02 6.45
CA TRP A 256 -9.97 7.80 6.66
C TRP A 256 -9.88 8.99 5.70
N ARG A 257 -9.66 10.16 6.28
CA ARG A 257 -9.43 11.41 5.53
C ARG A 257 -8.25 12.16 6.10
N ASN A 258 -7.34 12.55 5.22
CA ASN A 258 -6.23 13.45 5.52
C ASN A 258 -6.37 14.69 4.63
N ASP A 259 -6.93 15.75 5.20
CA ASP A 259 -7.18 17.00 4.50
C ASP A 259 -6.42 18.16 5.17
N PRO A 260 -5.29 18.61 4.58
CA PRO A 260 -4.47 19.68 5.15
C PRO A 260 -5.20 21.03 5.30
N ALA A 261 -6.26 21.29 4.53
CA ALA A 261 -7.04 22.50 4.64
C ALA A 261 -7.81 22.60 5.97
N HIS A 262 -8.03 21.44 6.61
CA HIS A 262 -8.81 21.28 7.82
C HIS A 262 -7.99 20.89 9.06
N TYR A 263 -6.66 20.99 9.02
CA TYR A 263 -5.82 20.64 10.17
C TYR A 263 -6.02 21.56 11.37
N GLU A 264 -6.34 22.83 11.15
CA GLU A 264 -6.50 23.83 12.21
C GLU A 264 -7.90 23.81 12.82
N ASP A 265 -8.95 23.64 12.00
CA ASP A 265 -10.34 23.60 12.48
C ASP A 265 -10.75 22.22 13.01
N GLN A 266 -9.91 21.18 12.76
CA GLN A 266 -10.04 19.81 13.24
C GLN A 266 -11.35 19.12 12.80
N ARG A 267 -11.93 19.54 11.66
CA ARG A 267 -13.19 19.02 11.13
C ARG A 267 -12.97 18.36 9.76
N TRP A 268 -13.70 17.31 9.50
CA TRP A 268 -13.65 16.58 8.23
C TRP A 268 -12.26 16.04 7.86
N THR A 269 -11.39 15.92 8.88
CA THR A 269 -10.05 15.35 8.78
C THR A 269 -9.71 14.55 10.03
N HIS A 270 -8.92 13.49 9.87
CA HIS A 270 -8.36 12.73 11.00
C HIS A 270 -6.99 13.25 11.42
N VAL A 271 -6.32 13.97 10.53
CA VAL A 271 -5.00 14.54 10.79
C VAL A 271 -5.14 15.99 11.21
N ILE A 272 -4.49 16.35 12.31
CA ILE A 272 -4.59 17.69 12.91
C ILE A 272 -3.21 18.21 13.33
N LYS A 273 -3.11 19.52 13.53
CA LYS A 273 -1.90 20.11 14.11
C LYS A 273 -1.75 19.74 15.58
N PRO A 274 -0.51 19.53 16.06
CA PRO A 274 -0.25 19.33 17.48
C PRO A 274 -0.74 20.51 18.31
N PHE A 275 -1.36 20.19 19.43
CA PHE A 275 -1.75 21.16 20.46
C PHE A 275 -1.31 20.68 21.85
N ARG A 276 -1.27 21.55 22.83
CA ARG A 276 -0.88 21.21 24.19
C ARG A 276 -1.96 20.36 24.86
N ILE A 277 -1.62 19.13 25.25
CA ILE A 277 -2.53 18.20 25.92
C ILE A 277 -2.79 18.67 27.36
N PRO A 278 -4.06 18.85 27.79
CA PRO A 278 -4.41 19.21 29.15
C PRO A 278 -3.88 18.17 30.16
N VAL A 279 -3.45 18.65 31.34
CA VAL A 279 -2.81 17.77 32.35
C VAL A 279 -3.77 16.71 32.90
N HIS A 280 -5.05 17.00 32.95
CA HIS A 280 -6.07 16.09 33.49
C HIS A 280 -6.51 15.00 32.48
N TRP A 281 -6.15 15.10 31.21
CA TRP A 281 -6.46 14.06 30.25
C TRP A 281 -5.65 12.79 30.52
N LYS A 282 -6.27 11.64 30.37
CA LYS A 282 -5.60 10.35 30.51
C LYS A 282 -4.69 10.10 29.33
N ILE A 283 -3.51 9.52 29.61
CA ILE A 283 -2.56 9.12 28.58
C ILE A 283 -2.45 7.60 28.54
N TRP A 284 -2.61 7.05 27.34
CA TRP A 284 -2.42 5.64 27.02
C TRP A 284 -1.15 5.47 26.19
N ARG A 285 -0.49 4.33 26.36
CA ARG A 285 0.60 3.90 25.49
C ARG A 285 0.27 2.50 24.99
N GLY A 286 0.10 2.35 23.67
CA GLY A 286 -0.04 1.07 22.98
C GLY A 286 1.32 0.52 22.57
N TYR A 287 1.48 -0.80 22.52
CA TYR A 287 2.70 -1.45 22.10
C TYR A 287 2.42 -2.75 21.34
N ASP A 288 3.00 -2.86 20.15
CA ASP A 288 3.11 -4.08 19.36
C ASP A 288 4.60 -4.42 19.19
N PHE A 289 5.02 -5.61 19.67
CA PHE A 289 6.41 -6.02 19.64
C PHE A 289 6.80 -6.53 18.26
N GLY A 290 7.95 -6.08 17.75
CA GLY A 290 8.59 -6.59 16.55
C GLY A 290 10.10 -6.62 16.67
N TYR A 291 10.74 -7.63 16.07
CA TYR A 291 12.19 -7.72 15.94
C TYR A 291 12.61 -7.64 14.47
N SER A 292 12.27 -8.66 13.68
CA SER A 292 12.49 -8.67 12.22
C SER A 292 11.46 -7.82 11.48
N ARG A 293 10.25 -7.74 12.00
CA ARG A 293 9.20 -6.79 11.64
C ARG A 293 9.31 -5.54 12.52
N PRO A 294 8.79 -4.39 12.10
CA PRO A 294 8.80 -3.19 12.94
C PRO A 294 8.04 -3.39 14.25
N PHE A 295 8.56 -2.87 15.36
CA PHE A 295 7.76 -2.65 16.56
C PHE A 295 7.01 -1.33 16.45
N SER A 296 5.86 -1.22 17.08
CA SER A 296 5.05 0.01 17.13
C SER A 296 4.76 0.43 18.55
N VAL A 297 4.93 1.72 18.82
CA VAL A 297 4.49 2.37 20.06
C VAL A 297 3.72 3.63 19.71
N GLY A 298 2.50 3.77 20.22
CA GLY A 298 1.70 4.96 20.07
C GLY A 298 1.27 5.54 21.41
N TRP A 299 1.31 6.86 21.57
CA TRP A 299 0.78 7.54 22.74
C TRP A 299 -0.51 8.26 22.37
N TYR A 300 -1.52 8.07 23.22
CA TYR A 300 -2.87 8.58 23.02
C TYR A 300 -3.35 9.36 24.21
N ALA A 301 -3.89 10.54 23.97
CA ALA A 301 -4.60 11.33 24.97
C ALA A 301 -6.11 11.15 24.80
N ALA A 302 -6.85 11.00 25.91
CA ALA A 302 -8.31 10.89 25.90
C ALA A 302 -8.93 12.15 26.51
N ASP A 303 -9.83 12.82 25.77
CA ASP A 303 -10.61 13.94 26.29
C ASP A 303 -11.82 13.46 27.13
N GLU A 304 -12.57 14.40 27.69
CA GLU A 304 -13.74 14.13 28.53
C GLU A 304 -14.90 13.49 27.74
N GLU A 305 -14.92 13.65 26.40
CA GLU A 305 -15.91 13.03 25.51
C GLU A 305 -15.52 11.61 25.12
N GLY A 306 -14.31 11.13 25.52
CA GLY A 306 -13.74 9.85 25.15
C GLY A 306 -13.16 9.82 23.74
N ARG A 307 -12.93 10.98 23.12
CA ARG A 307 -12.18 11.06 21.85
C ARG A 307 -10.71 10.82 22.14
N LEU A 308 -10.07 10.03 21.30
CA LEU A 308 -8.66 9.73 21.37
C LEU A 308 -7.89 10.60 20.37
N TYR A 309 -6.76 11.11 20.85
CA TYR A 309 -5.78 11.82 20.04
C TYR A 309 -4.48 11.06 20.07
N ARG A 310 -4.04 10.52 18.91
CA ARG A 310 -2.69 9.95 18.79
C ARG A 310 -1.69 11.12 18.72
N ILE A 311 -0.97 11.33 19.80
CA ILE A 311 -0.12 12.53 19.99
C ILE A 311 1.34 12.30 19.63
N LYS A 312 1.79 11.04 19.66
CA LYS A 312 3.18 10.67 19.37
C LYS A 312 3.25 9.22 18.92
N GLU A 313 4.29 8.92 18.15
CA GLU A 313 4.63 7.55 17.74
C GLU A 313 6.13 7.28 17.81
N LEU A 314 6.48 6.02 18.06
CA LEU A 314 7.80 5.47 17.90
C LEU A 314 7.68 4.17 17.09
N TYR A 315 8.18 4.19 15.86
CA TYR A 315 8.04 3.09 14.93
C TYR A 315 9.40 2.51 14.56
N GLY A 316 9.60 1.24 14.85
CA GLY A 316 10.89 0.56 14.75
C GLY A 316 11.20 0.03 13.34
N CYS A 317 11.05 0.86 12.29
CA CYS A 317 11.37 0.46 10.91
C CYS A 317 12.74 1.00 10.45
N THR A 318 13.36 0.29 9.49
CA THR A 318 14.64 0.69 8.86
C THR A 318 14.48 1.77 7.80
N GLY A 319 13.25 2.17 7.44
CA GLY A 319 12.93 2.94 6.25
C GLY A 319 12.59 2.07 5.04
N THR A 320 12.83 0.77 5.11
CA THR A 320 12.30 -0.24 4.20
C THR A 320 10.92 -0.67 4.70
N PRO A 321 9.89 -0.75 3.83
CA PRO A 321 8.56 -1.17 4.24
C PRO A 321 8.57 -2.54 4.95
N ASN A 322 7.91 -2.61 6.10
CA ASN A 322 7.73 -3.83 6.90
C ASN A 322 9.04 -4.51 7.36
N GLU A 323 10.15 -3.76 7.46
CA GLU A 323 11.44 -4.25 7.94
C GLU A 323 11.81 -3.60 9.28
N GLY A 324 11.97 -4.45 10.32
CA GLY A 324 12.28 -4.02 11.70
C GLY A 324 13.74 -3.69 11.94
N LEU A 325 13.99 -2.82 12.92
CA LEU A 325 15.34 -2.40 13.35
C LEU A 325 16.15 -3.49 14.05
N LYS A 326 15.59 -4.67 14.28
CA LYS A 326 16.24 -5.81 15.01
C LYS A 326 16.77 -5.42 16.38
N LYS A 327 16.00 -4.63 17.12
CA LYS A 327 16.31 -4.23 18.49
C LYS A 327 15.69 -5.21 19.47
N ASP A 328 16.46 -5.64 20.47
CA ASP A 328 15.97 -6.49 21.53
C ASP A 328 14.96 -5.76 22.44
N PRO A 329 14.20 -6.47 23.28
CA PRO A 329 13.17 -5.86 24.13
C PRO A 329 13.69 -4.77 25.08
N VAL A 330 14.93 -4.91 25.58
CA VAL A 330 15.52 -3.95 26.53
C VAL A 330 15.91 -2.65 25.82
N GLU A 331 16.47 -2.75 24.61
CA GLU A 331 16.78 -1.59 23.78
C GLU A 331 15.50 -0.87 23.32
N GLN A 332 14.42 -1.61 23.04
CA GLN A 332 13.11 -1.00 22.76
C GLN A 332 12.58 -0.26 23.99
N ALA A 333 12.70 -0.83 25.20
CA ALA A 333 12.32 -0.17 26.45
C ALA A 333 13.10 1.14 26.68
N ARG A 334 14.41 1.14 26.43
CA ARG A 334 15.25 2.34 26.51
C ARG A 334 14.70 3.45 25.61
N ARG A 335 14.42 3.13 24.36
CA ARG A 335 13.88 4.09 23.37
C ARG A 335 12.51 4.63 23.76
N ILE A 336 11.64 3.78 24.31
CA ILE A 336 10.31 4.19 24.80
C ILE A 336 10.48 5.20 25.94
N ARG A 337 11.34 4.91 26.94
CA ARG A 337 11.60 5.85 28.05
C ARG A 337 12.20 7.15 27.58
N GLU A 338 13.21 7.11 26.73
CA GLU A 338 13.78 8.31 26.13
C GLU A 338 12.74 9.17 25.39
N ALA A 339 11.81 8.54 24.67
CA ALA A 339 10.73 9.23 23.99
C ALA A 339 9.75 9.91 24.96
N GLU A 340 9.50 9.31 26.14
CA GLU A 340 8.63 9.87 27.18
C GLU A 340 9.32 11.00 27.96
N GLU A 341 10.58 10.80 28.38
CA GLU A 341 11.35 11.78 29.17
C GLU A 341 11.68 13.06 28.39
N ASN A 342 11.91 12.92 27.08
CA ASN A 342 12.24 14.05 26.22
C ASN A 342 11.01 14.79 25.64
N ASP A 343 9.80 14.33 25.94
CA ASP A 343 8.59 14.95 25.41
C ASP A 343 7.85 15.74 26.50
N PRO A 344 7.70 17.06 26.36
CA PRO A 344 7.00 17.87 27.37
C PRO A 344 5.53 17.49 27.61
N MET A 345 4.90 16.80 26.67
CA MET A 345 3.52 16.33 26.81
C MET A 345 3.40 15.00 27.57
N LEU A 346 4.50 14.24 27.67
CA LEU A 346 4.54 12.90 28.27
C LEU A 346 5.34 12.87 29.58
N LYS A 347 6.32 13.74 29.68
CA LYS A 347 7.19 13.83 30.87
C LYS A 347 6.37 14.03 32.12
N ASP A 348 6.71 13.28 33.18
CA ASP A 348 6.09 13.32 34.50
C ASP A 348 4.56 13.01 34.49
N ARG A 349 4.06 12.38 33.41
CA ARG A 349 2.65 11.94 33.30
C ARG A 349 2.51 10.49 33.72
N VAL A 350 1.36 10.17 34.29
CA VAL A 350 0.94 8.77 34.47
C VAL A 350 0.48 8.24 33.11
N ILE A 351 1.17 7.22 32.61
CA ILE A 351 0.92 6.60 31.31
C ILE A 351 0.46 5.17 31.54
N GLN A 352 -0.74 4.83 31.06
CA GLN A 352 -1.28 3.48 31.12
C GLN A 352 -0.76 2.70 29.89
N GLY A 353 -0.07 1.58 30.12
CA GLY A 353 0.54 0.78 29.06
C GLY A 353 -0.33 -0.44 28.72
N VAL A 354 -0.72 -0.59 27.47
CA VAL A 354 -1.38 -1.78 26.92
C VAL A 354 -0.57 -2.36 25.78
N ALA A 355 -0.45 -3.68 25.72
CA ALA A 355 0.42 -4.31 24.73
C ALA A 355 -0.16 -5.62 24.20
N ASP A 356 0.41 -6.10 23.07
CA ASP A 356 0.14 -7.43 22.54
C ASP A 356 0.25 -8.48 23.66
N PRO A 357 -0.77 -9.31 23.89
CA PRO A 357 -0.71 -10.41 24.84
C PRO A 357 0.48 -11.36 24.65
N ALA A 358 1.02 -11.48 23.45
CA ALA A 358 2.19 -12.32 23.18
C ALA A 358 3.42 -11.94 23.97
N ILE A 359 3.59 -10.65 24.36
CA ILE A 359 4.77 -10.20 25.14
C ILE A 359 4.81 -10.73 26.57
N PHE A 360 3.68 -11.28 27.07
CA PHE A 360 3.58 -11.87 28.40
C PHE A 360 3.89 -13.37 28.42
N ASN A 361 4.20 -13.97 27.28
CA ASN A 361 4.49 -15.39 27.15
C ASN A 361 5.87 -15.71 27.72
N GLU A 362 5.92 -16.68 28.66
CA GLU A 362 7.14 -17.15 29.34
C GLU A 362 7.64 -18.52 28.82
N SER A 363 7.05 -19.04 27.74
CA SER A 363 7.39 -20.39 27.23
C SER A 363 8.85 -20.54 26.78
N GLN A 364 9.56 -19.44 26.51
CA GLN A 364 10.96 -19.41 26.07
C GLN A 364 11.90 -18.73 27.09
N GLY A 365 11.48 -18.59 28.34
CA GLY A 365 12.23 -17.89 29.39
C GLY A 365 11.47 -16.70 29.96
N GLU A 366 12.20 -15.65 30.31
CA GLU A 366 11.56 -14.43 30.84
C GLU A 366 10.75 -13.71 29.76
N SER A 367 9.51 -13.30 30.10
CA SER A 367 8.64 -12.59 29.16
C SER A 367 9.20 -11.19 28.81
N ILE A 368 8.86 -10.71 27.60
CA ILE A 368 9.24 -9.36 27.13
C ILE A 368 8.71 -8.29 28.10
N ALA A 369 7.47 -8.44 28.56
CA ALA A 369 6.87 -7.52 29.52
C ALA A 369 7.73 -7.40 30.80
N ARG A 370 8.16 -8.54 31.39
CA ARG A 370 9.04 -8.53 32.57
C ARG A 370 10.41 -7.93 32.31
N MET A 371 11.01 -8.20 31.14
CA MET A 371 12.29 -7.57 30.78
C MET A 371 12.20 -6.05 30.76
N GLN A 372 11.08 -5.50 30.26
CA GLN A 372 10.86 -4.05 30.14
C GLN A 372 10.42 -3.39 31.47
N GLU A 373 9.83 -4.16 32.40
CA GLU A 373 9.44 -3.69 33.74
C GLU A 373 10.62 -3.47 34.66
N LYS A 374 11.77 -4.08 34.40
CA LYS A 374 12.98 -3.98 35.26
C LYS A 374 13.64 -2.61 35.18
N HIS A 375 14.47 -2.37 36.23
CA HIS A 375 15.41 -1.24 36.26
C HIS A 375 16.27 -1.23 34.97
N PRO A 376 16.54 -0.07 34.36
CA PRO A 376 16.17 1.28 34.78
C PRO A 376 14.86 1.81 34.16
N TYR A 377 14.16 1.01 33.33
CA TYR A 377 13.09 1.53 32.48
C TYR A 377 11.71 1.52 33.13
N TYR A 378 11.38 0.51 33.95
CA TYR A 378 10.09 0.39 34.66
C TYR A 378 8.88 0.61 33.80
N LEU A 379 8.85 0.02 32.58
CA LEU A 379 7.70 0.06 31.69
C LEU A 379 6.68 -1.00 32.12
N VAL A 380 5.55 -0.55 32.64
CA VAL A 380 4.45 -1.44 33.04
C VAL A 380 3.47 -1.57 31.87
N TRP A 381 3.13 -2.81 31.58
CA TRP A 381 2.18 -3.18 30.56
C TRP A 381 1.07 -4.06 31.14
N HIS A 382 -0.12 -3.98 30.55
CA HIS A 382 -1.16 -4.99 30.71
C HIS A 382 -1.55 -5.56 29.35
N PRO A 383 -2.02 -6.82 29.30
CA PRO A 383 -2.38 -7.47 28.05
C PRO A 383 -3.62 -6.81 27.45
N GLY A 384 -3.55 -6.42 26.18
CA GLY A 384 -4.65 -5.87 25.41
C GLY A 384 -5.63 -6.97 24.97
N ASP A 385 -6.87 -6.60 24.74
CA ASP A 385 -7.83 -7.49 24.08
C ASP A 385 -7.44 -7.65 22.59
N HIS A 386 -7.14 -8.88 22.20
CA HIS A 386 -6.72 -9.20 20.82
C HIS A 386 -7.86 -9.66 19.91
N THR A 387 -9.13 -9.48 20.32
CA THR A 387 -10.30 -9.80 19.49
C THR A 387 -10.30 -8.93 18.22
N ARG A 388 -9.85 -9.53 17.10
CA ARG A 388 -9.55 -8.79 15.86
C ARG A 388 -10.78 -8.08 15.29
N LEU A 389 -11.92 -8.79 15.15
CA LEU A 389 -13.13 -8.21 14.60
C LEU A 389 -13.68 -7.05 15.45
N ALA A 390 -13.75 -7.23 16.78
CA ALA A 390 -14.23 -6.17 17.67
C ALA A 390 -13.34 -4.94 17.61
N GLY A 391 -12.01 -5.14 17.62
CA GLY A 391 -11.06 -4.05 17.51
C GLY A 391 -11.14 -3.32 16.16
N LYS A 392 -11.33 -4.05 15.05
CA LYS A 392 -11.57 -3.45 13.72
C LYS A 392 -12.81 -2.57 13.73
N MET A 393 -13.91 -3.07 14.31
CA MET A 393 -15.14 -2.27 14.42
C MET A 393 -14.97 -1.03 15.30
N GLN A 394 -14.17 -1.11 16.39
CA GLN A 394 -13.83 0.08 17.19
C GLN A 394 -13.09 1.12 16.36
N MET A 395 -12.19 0.71 15.47
CA MET A 395 -11.53 1.65 14.56
C MET A 395 -12.53 2.32 13.61
N HIS A 396 -13.42 1.56 12.95
CA HIS A 396 -14.48 2.13 12.10
C HIS A 396 -15.35 3.14 12.84
N TYR A 397 -15.83 2.79 14.05
CA TYR A 397 -16.67 3.71 14.84
C TYR A 397 -15.96 5.00 15.20
N ARG A 398 -14.65 4.95 15.48
CA ARG A 398 -13.87 6.12 15.83
C ARG A 398 -13.45 6.97 14.64
N LEU A 399 -13.32 6.37 13.46
CA LEU A 399 -13.04 7.08 12.23
C LEU A 399 -14.29 7.74 11.63
N ALA A 400 -15.50 7.28 11.96
CA ALA A 400 -16.72 7.89 11.46
C ALA A 400 -16.87 9.34 11.93
N PHE A 401 -17.13 10.26 10.99
CA PHE A 401 -17.40 11.67 11.30
C PHE A 401 -18.81 11.83 11.87
N ASN A 402 -18.96 12.68 12.88
CA ASN A 402 -20.26 13.11 13.34
C ASN A 402 -20.84 14.24 12.45
N ALA A 403 -22.01 14.77 12.79
CA ALA A 403 -22.68 15.82 12.02
C ALA A 403 -21.84 17.12 11.92
N GLU A 404 -21.01 17.40 12.94
CA GLU A 404 -20.10 18.55 12.98
C GLU A 404 -18.75 18.29 12.28
N GLY A 405 -18.57 17.09 11.68
CA GLY A 405 -17.34 16.70 11.01
C GLY A 405 -16.22 16.29 11.96
N ARG A 406 -16.52 15.91 13.21
CA ARG A 406 -15.51 15.49 14.19
C ARG A 406 -15.51 13.97 14.37
N PRO A 407 -14.39 13.26 14.15
CA PRO A 407 -14.26 11.84 14.45
C PRO A 407 -13.92 11.62 15.92
N MET A 408 -13.96 10.38 16.37
CA MET A 408 -13.58 9.99 17.75
C MET A 408 -12.12 9.51 17.85
N LEU A 409 -11.36 9.55 16.76
CA LEU A 409 -9.92 9.35 16.70
C LEU A 409 -9.32 10.41 15.79
N GLN A 410 -8.40 11.20 16.33
CA GLN A 410 -7.61 12.18 15.57
C GLN A 410 -6.11 11.93 15.81
N VAL A 411 -5.28 12.35 14.88
CA VAL A 411 -3.86 12.01 14.84
C VAL A 411 -3.06 13.27 14.55
N PHE A 412 -2.03 13.55 15.34
CA PHE A 412 -1.13 14.66 15.07
C PHE A 412 -0.37 14.45 13.76
N ASP A 413 -0.21 15.49 12.98
CA ASP A 413 0.50 15.45 11.69
C ASP A 413 1.98 15.03 11.81
N THR A 414 2.50 14.95 13.04
CA THR A 414 3.81 14.38 13.38
C THR A 414 3.86 12.86 13.36
N CYS A 415 2.70 12.17 13.47
CA CYS A 415 2.58 10.71 13.43
C CYS A 415 2.58 10.20 11.99
N LYS A 416 3.73 10.31 11.31
CA LYS A 416 3.88 10.06 9.87
C LYS A 416 3.61 8.62 9.47
N HIS A 417 4.00 7.67 10.31
CA HIS A 417 3.84 6.26 10.02
C HIS A 417 2.39 5.82 10.14
N PHE A 418 1.65 6.28 11.15
CA PHE A 418 0.21 6.05 11.25
C PHE A 418 -0.54 6.60 10.03
N ILE A 419 -0.26 7.86 9.68
CA ILE A 419 -0.87 8.53 8.53
C ILE A 419 -0.58 7.78 7.22
N ARG A 420 0.59 7.16 7.12
CA ARG A 420 1.01 6.39 5.96
C ARG A 420 0.40 4.99 5.91
N THR A 421 0.34 4.27 7.04
CA THR A 421 -0.02 2.84 7.03
C THR A 421 -1.52 2.59 7.09
N ILE A 422 -2.26 3.28 7.95
CA ILE A 422 -3.69 3.02 8.17
C ILE A 422 -4.54 3.08 6.88
N PRO A 423 -4.43 4.11 6.03
CA PRO A 423 -5.22 4.16 4.80
C PRO A 423 -4.85 3.12 3.74
N ASN A 424 -3.72 2.45 3.90
CA ASN A 424 -3.24 1.46 2.94
C ASN A 424 -3.55 0.01 3.34
N LEU A 425 -4.20 -0.22 4.48
CA LEU A 425 -4.57 -1.55 4.94
C LEU A 425 -5.66 -2.16 4.06
N VAL A 426 -5.46 -3.43 3.68
CA VAL A 426 -6.38 -4.21 2.85
C VAL A 426 -6.95 -5.39 3.62
N TYR A 427 -8.13 -5.86 3.19
CA TYR A 427 -8.73 -7.09 3.71
C TYR A 427 -7.91 -8.32 3.30
N ASP A 428 -7.93 -9.33 4.15
CA ASP A 428 -7.37 -10.65 3.83
C ASP A 428 -8.21 -11.32 2.73
N GLU A 429 -7.56 -11.81 1.66
CA GLU A 429 -8.26 -12.46 0.55
C GLU A 429 -8.95 -13.78 0.97
N SER A 430 -8.43 -14.44 1.99
CA SER A 430 -8.98 -15.70 2.52
C SER A 430 -10.03 -15.50 3.61
N ASN A 431 -9.98 -14.35 4.29
CA ASN A 431 -10.91 -13.97 5.36
C ASN A 431 -11.30 -12.49 5.23
N VAL A 432 -12.27 -12.21 4.40
CA VAL A 432 -12.76 -10.84 4.09
C VAL A 432 -13.27 -10.04 5.31
N GLU A 433 -13.40 -10.68 6.47
CA GLU A 433 -13.75 -10.01 7.72
C GLU A 433 -12.53 -9.53 8.50
N ASP A 434 -11.32 -9.90 8.08
CA ASP A 434 -10.08 -9.54 8.78
C ASP A 434 -9.16 -8.70 7.88
N ILE A 435 -8.12 -8.14 8.50
CA ILE A 435 -7.05 -7.40 7.83
C ILE A 435 -5.95 -8.39 7.48
N ASP A 436 -5.40 -8.27 6.27
CA ASP A 436 -4.26 -9.07 5.83
C ASP A 436 -3.03 -8.77 6.71
N SER A 437 -2.53 -9.78 7.41
CA SER A 437 -1.38 -9.68 8.32
C SER A 437 -0.01 -9.80 7.64
N ASP A 438 0.04 -10.06 6.33
CA ASP A 438 1.30 -10.04 5.57
C ASP A 438 1.72 -8.62 5.19
N GLN A 439 0.84 -7.63 5.38
CA GLN A 439 1.14 -6.22 5.16
C GLN A 439 1.71 -5.53 6.42
N GLU A 440 1.89 -4.20 6.35
CA GLU A 440 2.47 -3.40 7.44
C GLU A 440 1.36 -2.94 8.41
N ASP A 441 0.84 -3.86 9.23
CA ASP A 441 -0.32 -3.70 10.12
C ASP A 441 0.05 -3.38 11.60
N HIS A 442 1.33 -3.37 11.95
CA HIS A 442 1.82 -3.22 13.32
C HIS A 442 1.29 -1.98 14.06
N ILE A 443 1.14 -0.85 13.34
CA ILE A 443 0.58 0.37 13.92
C ILE A 443 -0.92 0.23 14.18
N TYR A 444 -1.61 -0.50 13.31
CA TYR A 444 -3.02 -0.80 13.52
C TYR A 444 -3.20 -1.71 14.74
N ASP A 445 -2.41 -2.78 14.88
CA ASP A 445 -2.50 -3.70 16.00
C ASP A 445 -2.22 -3.00 17.33
N GLU A 446 -1.16 -2.20 17.42
CA GLU A 446 -0.88 -1.36 18.57
C GLU A 446 -2.03 -0.40 18.90
N CYS A 447 -2.58 0.29 17.89
CA CYS A 447 -3.71 1.19 18.05
C CYS A 447 -4.96 0.43 18.54
N ARG A 448 -5.24 -0.72 17.97
CA ARG A 448 -6.39 -1.56 18.31
C ARG A 448 -6.42 -1.93 19.79
N TYR A 449 -5.29 -2.26 20.41
CA TYR A 449 -5.22 -2.52 21.84
C TYR A 449 -5.67 -1.32 22.67
N VAL A 450 -5.25 -0.11 22.31
CA VAL A 450 -5.69 1.12 23.01
C VAL A 450 -7.18 1.39 22.78
N LEU A 451 -7.70 1.14 21.57
CA LEU A 451 -9.12 1.33 21.29
C LEU A 451 -10.00 0.39 22.12
N MET A 452 -9.55 -0.85 22.34
CA MET A 452 -10.28 -1.85 23.13
C MET A 452 -10.27 -1.54 24.64
N GLU A 453 -9.29 -0.78 25.14
CA GLU A 453 -9.30 -0.25 26.52
C GLU A 453 -10.32 0.87 26.71
N ASN A 454 -10.74 1.51 25.63
CA ASN A 454 -11.67 2.64 25.63
C ASN A 454 -12.82 2.41 24.64
N PRO A 455 -13.56 1.30 24.68
CA PRO A 455 -14.54 1.00 23.66
C PRO A 455 -15.67 2.02 23.63
N ILE A 456 -16.13 2.35 22.43
CA ILE A 456 -17.29 3.22 22.21
C ILE A 456 -18.41 2.42 21.52
N SER A 457 -19.65 2.79 21.84
CA SER A 457 -20.81 2.26 21.10
C SER A 457 -20.97 2.97 19.76
N PRO A 458 -21.42 2.27 18.70
CA PRO A 458 -21.73 2.91 17.45
C PRO A 458 -22.78 4.01 17.69
N ARG A 459 -22.51 5.22 17.20
CA ARG A 459 -23.52 6.29 17.25
C ARG A 459 -24.67 5.87 16.37
N GLN A 460 -25.85 5.71 16.95
CA GLN A 460 -27.08 5.63 16.17
C GLN A 460 -27.20 6.98 15.45
N ILE A 461 -27.06 6.98 14.15
CA ILE A 461 -27.50 8.10 13.32
C ILE A 461 -29.02 8.13 13.56
N GLN A 462 -29.50 9.05 14.42
CA GLN A 462 -30.90 9.39 14.39
C GLN A 462 -31.13 9.86 12.95
N LYS A 463 -31.71 8.97 12.14
CA LYS A 463 -32.36 9.42 10.92
C LYS A 463 -33.36 10.46 11.41
N GLU A 464 -33.13 11.74 11.12
CA GLU A 464 -34.21 12.69 11.14
C GLU A 464 -35.31 12.03 10.36
N THR A 465 -36.37 11.66 11.07
CA THR A 465 -37.60 11.24 10.45
C THR A 465 -38.09 12.51 9.77
N VAL A 466 -37.65 12.71 8.51
CA VAL A 466 -38.34 13.60 7.62
C VAL A 466 -39.76 13.04 7.60
N LEU A 467 -40.62 13.66 8.40
CA LEU A 467 -42.06 13.43 8.34
C LEU A 467 -42.44 13.71 6.89
N ARG A 468 -42.34 12.69 6.03
CA ARG A 468 -42.97 12.75 4.73
C ARG A 468 -44.43 13.03 5.03
N ASP A 469 -45.01 14.07 4.44
CA ASP A 469 -46.43 14.33 4.46
C ASP A 469 -47.10 13.07 3.90
N ASP A 470 -47.47 12.17 4.81
CA ASP A 470 -48.18 10.97 4.46
C ASP A 470 -49.63 11.38 4.18
N PRO A 471 -50.13 11.25 2.92
CA PRO A 471 -51.50 11.60 2.58
C PRO A 471 -52.54 10.79 3.36
N LEU A 472 -52.12 9.69 4.01
CA LEU A 472 -52.99 8.78 4.79
C LEU A 472 -52.86 8.99 6.29
N ASP A 473 -52.09 9.97 6.77
CA ASP A 473 -52.01 10.33 8.18
C ASP A 473 -53.33 10.98 8.66
N LEU A 474 -54.21 10.14 9.18
CA LEU A 474 -55.57 10.54 9.63
C LEU A 474 -55.54 11.45 10.84
N ASP A 475 -54.50 11.51 11.63
CA ASP A 475 -54.37 12.37 12.79
C ASP A 475 -54.15 13.85 12.40
N LYS A 476 -53.49 14.13 11.31
CA LYS A 476 -53.38 15.49 10.73
C LYS A 476 -54.70 16.01 10.16
N ARG A 477 -55.61 15.15 9.77
CA ARG A 477 -56.98 15.61 9.32
C ARG A 477 -57.85 16.13 10.47
N LYS A 478 -57.65 15.67 11.69
CA LYS A 478 -58.40 16.14 12.88
C LYS A 478 -57.98 17.56 13.33
N SER A 479 -56.73 17.99 13.07
CA SER A 479 -56.26 19.31 13.43
C SER A 479 -56.65 20.42 12.44
N ARG A 480 -57.03 20.08 11.20
CA ARG A 480 -57.50 21.05 10.20
C ARG A 480 -58.97 21.40 10.24
N THR A 481 -59.78 20.66 11.04
CA THR A 481 -61.22 20.93 11.17
C THR A 481 -61.58 21.89 12.30
N HIS A 482 -60.64 22.50 13.00
CA HIS A 482 -60.93 23.42 14.11
C HIS A 482 -60.62 24.89 13.86
N VAL A 483 -60.42 25.30 12.62
CA VAL A 483 -60.32 26.73 12.26
C VAL A 483 -61.29 27.07 11.11
N MET A 484 -62.59 26.95 11.41
CA MET A 484 -63.65 27.71 10.76
C MET A 484 -64.80 27.87 11.76
N ARG A 485 -64.75 28.92 12.60
CA ARG A 485 -65.93 29.56 13.21
C ARG A 485 -65.63 31.04 13.33
N VAL A 486 -66.36 31.77 12.49
CA VAL A 486 -66.82 33.16 12.53
C VAL A 486 -65.74 34.23 12.46
#